data_09cc70a531b724145ec085a5505f19fe
#
_entry.id   09cc70a531b724145ec085a5505f19fe
#
_cell.length_a   1.000
_cell.length_b   1.000
_cell.length_c   1.000
_cell.angle_alpha   90.00
_cell.angle_beta   90.00
_cell.angle_gamma   90.00
#
_symmetry.space_group_name_H-M   'P 1'
#
loop_
_entity.id
_entity.type
_entity.pdbx_description
1 polymer ?
#
loop_
_entity_poly.entity_id
_entity_poly.type
_entity_poly.pdbx_seq_one_letter_code
_entity_poly.pdbx_strand_id
1 'polypeptide(L)'
;MSIVFDSDFGILKRTIKDIVRSKREYLRVNYGIIIDDNQSSIYNIIASSLALIEEEIINELNLFFSKMQPGGTYWTAIEEHISSKSTTYSAVRNALLNLGGVEYTNIKSTAGKANIYLILKETLLDASKSNINSPEFKAKLWETLYLTTPSGTLLEGDIEIDGLNSTGQRKSYKISLGKRKYVYMKVKYKLDLKNYLYLNIDSKIRDIYSRIISNNYLDMGINFEYQDFFAPVNEVKGIKFMEISVCIKDTDTESIAKIGDSDFKKNQDIAITDDTILLFNTTDRLLIDIDS
;
A
#
# COMPACT_ATOMS: atom_id res chain seq x y z
N MET A 1 4.61 23.41 34.75
CA MET A 1 3.75 22.30 34.28
C MET A 1 4.52 21.53 33.25
N SER A 2 4.92 20.30 33.51
CA SER A 2 5.63 19.50 32.50
C SER A 2 4.61 18.71 31.70
N ILE A 3 4.50 19.01 30.40
CA ILE A 3 3.83 18.15 29.43
C ILE A 3 4.72 16.90 29.31
N VAL A 4 4.18 15.72 29.60
CA VAL A 4 4.90 14.46 29.46
C VAL A 4 4.61 13.96 28.07
N PHE A 5 5.66 13.86 27.26
CA PHE A 5 5.61 13.32 25.93
C PHE A 5 6.12 11.87 25.95
N ASP A 6 5.36 10.96 25.36
CA ASP A 6 5.72 9.58 25.12
C ASP A 6 5.94 9.38 23.64
N SER A 7 7.07 8.80 23.25
CA SER A 7 7.43 8.61 21.84
C SER A 7 6.45 7.70 21.08
N ASP A 8 5.82 6.77 21.81
CA ASP A 8 4.94 5.76 21.21
C ASP A 8 3.47 6.19 21.21
N PHE A 9 3.08 7.01 22.20
CA PHE A 9 1.68 7.40 22.45
C PHE A 9 1.42 8.91 22.29
N GLY A 10 2.45 9.71 22.02
CA GLY A 10 2.33 11.16 21.95
C GLY A 10 2.27 11.84 23.33
N ILE A 11 1.46 12.88 23.46
CA ILE A 11 1.27 13.58 24.76
C ILE A 11 0.34 12.74 25.62
N LEU A 12 0.81 12.35 26.81
CA LEU A 12 0.00 11.59 27.75
C LEU A 12 -1.22 12.41 28.18
N LYS A 13 -2.40 11.86 27.90
CA LYS A 13 -3.67 12.48 28.24
C LYS A 13 -3.92 12.36 29.74
N ARG A 14 -3.99 13.48 30.42
CA ARG A 14 -4.45 13.55 31.82
C ARG A 14 -5.96 13.64 31.84
N THR A 15 -6.58 13.03 32.83
CA THR A 15 -8.01 13.24 33.04
C THR A 15 -8.29 14.67 33.53
N ILE A 16 -9.47 15.22 33.21
CA ILE A 16 -9.90 16.53 33.70
C ILE A 16 -9.76 16.60 35.24
N LYS A 17 -10.07 15.52 35.94
CA LYS A 17 -9.91 15.43 37.41
C LYS A 17 -8.45 15.63 37.86
N ASP A 18 -7.51 15.02 37.15
CA ASP A 18 -6.07 15.14 37.45
C ASP A 18 -5.57 16.56 37.17
N ILE A 19 -6.04 17.18 36.11
CA ILE A 19 -5.70 18.56 35.76
C ILE A 19 -6.24 19.53 36.79
N VAL A 20 -7.52 19.42 37.17
CA VAL A 20 -8.14 20.23 38.20
C VAL A 20 -7.42 20.07 39.56
N ARG A 21 -7.11 18.82 39.93
CA ARG A 21 -6.35 18.51 41.15
C ARG A 21 -4.96 19.18 41.15
N SER A 22 -4.24 19.09 40.04
CA SER A 22 -2.94 19.74 39.89
C SER A 22 -3.02 21.25 39.96
N LYS A 23 -4.07 21.89 39.40
CA LYS A 23 -4.29 23.33 39.49
C LYS A 23 -4.63 23.79 40.92
N ARG A 24 -5.46 23.04 41.64
CA ARG A 24 -5.77 23.31 43.07
C ARG A 24 -4.50 23.23 43.90
N GLU A 25 -3.69 22.19 43.72
CA GLU A 25 -2.44 22.04 44.46
C GLU A 25 -1.46 23.19 44.16
N TYR A 26 -1.33 23.60 42.89
CA TYR A 26 -0.53 24.75 42.50
C TYR A 26 -0.95 26.03 43.21
N LEU A 27 -2.27 26.30 43.29
CA LEU A 27 -2.80 27.49 44.00
C LEU A 27 -2.58 27.42 45.51
N ARG A 28 -2.71 26.21 46.10
CA ARG A 28 -2.43 26.00 47.51
C ARG A 28 -0.97 26.27 47.86
N VAL A 29 -0.05 25.68 47.07
CA VAL A 29 1.40 25.75 47.36
C VAL A 29 1.97 27.14 47.13
N ASN A 30 1.59 27.80 46.02
CA ASN A 30 2.20 29.05 45.62
C ASN A 30 1.51 30.31 46.16
N TYR A 31 0.21 30.22 46.50
CA TYR A 31 -0.59 31.37 46.88
C TYR A 31 -1.35 31.20 48.21
N GLY A 32 -1.23 30.03 48.84
CA GLY A 32 -1.95 29.72 50.09
C GLY A 32 -3.46 29.63 49.93
N ILE A 33 -3.97 29.51 48.69
CA ILE A 33 -5.41 29.47 48.40
C ILE A 33 -5.89 28.02 48.56
N ILE A 34 -6.74 27.78 49.54
CA ILE A 34 -7.40 26.49 49.75
C ILE A 34 -8.74 26.53 49.01
N ILE A 35 -8.88 25.66 48.01
CA ILE A 35 -10.13 25.51 47.26
C ILE A 35 -10.83 24.25 47.78
N ASP A 36 -12.03 24.43 48.33
CA ASP A 36 -12.88 23.34 48.79
C ASP A 36 -13.44 22.52 47.63
N ASP A 37 -14.10 21.41 47.94
CA ASP A 37 -14.70 20.54 46.93
C ASP A 37 -16.07 21.01 46.41
N ASN A 38 -16.50 22.22 46.84
CA ASN A 38 -17.76 22.80 46.38
C ASN A 38 -17.70 23.15 44.88
N GLN A 39 -18.45 22.44 44.08
CA GLN A 39 -18.50 22.62 42.61
C GLN A 39 -18.98 24.01 42.17
N SER A 40 -19.72 24.71 43.04
CA SER A 40 -20.24 26.06 42.74
C SER A 40 -19.25 27.19 43.13
N SER A 41 -18.10 26.86 43.71
CA SER A 41 -17.05 27.83 43.99
C SER A 41 -16.49 28.41 42.67
N ILE A 42 -16.33 29.72 42.61
CA ILE A 42 -15.79 30.43 41.46
C ILE A 42 -14.39 29.89 41.08
N TYR A 43 -13.60 29.49 42.07
CA TYR A 43 -12.27 28.90 41.84
C TYR A 43 -12.35 27.51 41.18
N ASN A 44 -13.35 26.70 41.53
CA ASN A 44 -13.58 25.40 40.92
C ASN A 44 -14.10 25.56 39.48
N ILE A 45 -14.95 26.53 39.23
CA ILE A 45 -15.42 26.87 37.87
C ILE A 45 -14.24 27.27 36.99
N ILE A 46 -13.38 28.19 37.47
CA ILE A 46 -12.18 28.62 36.75
C ILE A 46 -11.21 27.45 36.52
N ALA A 47 -10.92 26.64 37.55
CA ALA A 47 -10.02 25.50 37.43
C ALA A 47 -10.56 24.47 36.46
N SER A 48 -11.86 24.20 36.45
CA SER A 48 -12.50 23.28 35.48
C SER A 48 -12.49 23.82 34.06
N SER A 49 -12.73 25.11 33.86
CA SER A 49 -12.67 25.75 32.54
C SER A 49 -11.27 25.74 31.99
N LEU A 50 -10.24 26.00 32.78
CA LEU A 50 -8.84 25.89 32.36
C LEU A 50 -8.44 24.44 32.04
N ALA A 51 -8.97 23.46 32.78
CA ALA A 51 -8.71 22.05 32.53
C ALA A 51 -9.31 21.59 31.16
N LEU A 52 -10.50 22.07 30.82
CA LEU A 52 -11.13 21.81 29.52
C LEU A 52 -10.30 22.37 28.36
N ILE A 53 -9.84 23.62 28.50
CA ILE A 53 -8.96 24.24 27.49
C ILE A 53 -7.65 23.46 27.35
N GLU A 54 -7.04 23.03 28.44
CA GLU A 54 -5.81 22.23 28.42
C GLU A 54 -6.05 20.87 27.74
N GLU A 55 -7.19 20.22 27.97
CA GLU A 55 -7.57 18.97 27.31
C GLU A 55 -7.74 19.17 25.79
N GLU A 56 -8.40 20.24 25.38
CA GLU A 56 -8.59 20.58 23.97
C GLU A 56 -7.24 20.79 23.26
N ILE A 57 -6.34 21.57 23.86
CA ILE A 57 -4.99 21.80 23.34
C ILE A 57 -4.21 20.48 23.21
N ILE A 58 -4.28 19.60 24.21
CA ILE A 58 -3.61 18.29 24.17
C ILE A 58 -4.19 17.42 23.03
N ASN A 59 -5.50 17.43 22.85
CA ASN A 59 -6.14 16.69 21.77
C ASN A 59 -5.70 17.20 20.39
N GLU A 60 -5.66 18.52 20.18
CA GLU A 60 -5.19 19.11 18.93
C GLU A 60 -3.70 18.81 18.66
N LEU A 61 -2.86 18.90 19.69
CA LEU A 61 -1.45 18.53 19.56
C LEU A 61 -1.27 17.04 19.23
N ASN A 62 -2.01 16.14 19.88
CA ASN A 62 -1.95 14.72 19.57
C ASN A 62 -2.42 14.42 18.15
N LEU A 63 -3.47 15.10 17.68
CA LEU A 63 -3.92 15.00 16.28
C LEU A 63 -2.83 15.48 15.31
N PHE A 64 -2.17 16.60 15.63
CA PHE A 64 -1.05 17.10 14.83
C PHE A 64 0.12 16.09 14.81
N PHE A 65 0.55 15.59 15.99
CA PHE A 65 1.63 14.62 16.07
C PHE A 65 1.31 13.31 15.37
N SER A 66 0.06 12.81 15.45
CA SER A 66 -0.33 11.59 14.73
C SER A 66 -0.21 11.74 13.20
N LYS A 67 -0.46 12.94 12.67
CA LYS A 67 -0.28 13.25 11.25
C LYS A 67 1.19 13.36 10.85
N MET A 68 2.08 13.67 11.80
CA MET A 68 3.53 13.82 11.58
C MET A 68 4.31 12.51 11.82
N GLN A 69 3.69 11.48 12.41
CA GLN A 69 4.35 10.18 12.58
C GLN A 69 4.49 9.42 11.25
N PRO A 70 5.46 8.50 11.13
CA PRO A 70 5.55 7.60 9.98
C PRO A 70 4.22 6.91 9.71
N GLY A 71 3.71 7.01 8.46
CA GLY A 71 2.37 6.55 8.09
C GLY A 71 1.22 7.54 8.35
N GLY A 72 1.47 8.67 9.02
CA GLY A 72 0.50 9.77 9.15
C GLY A 72 0.40 10.62 7.89
N THR A 73 -0.72 11.35 7.72
CA THR A 73 -1.03 12.09 6.48
C THR A 73 0.07 13.09 6.07
N TYR A 74 0.61 13.85 7.02
CA TYR A 74 1.67 14.82 6.71
C TYR A 74 3.02 14.16 6.47
N TRP A 75 3.32 13.08 7.20
CA TRP A 75 4.55 12.32 7.00
C TRP A 75 4.58 11.68 5.62
N THR A 76 3.51 11.02 5.21
CA THR A 76 3.37 10.45 3.86
C THR A 76 3.53 11.52 2.79
N ALA A 77 2.91 12.69 2.94
CA ALA A 77 3.08 13.80 2.01
C ALA A 77 4.53 14.34 1.96
N ILE A 78 5.21 14.38 3.11
CA ILE A 78 6.63 14.77 3.18
C ILE A 78 7.52 13.72 2.51
N GLU A 79 7.30 12.43 2.78
CA GLU A 79 8.04 11.33 2.16
C GLU A 79 7.85 11.31 0.65
N GLU A 80 6.62 11.48 0.16
CA GLU A 80 6.31 11.59 -1.27
C GLU A 80 7.03 12.79 -1.90
N HIS A 81 7.01 13.95 -1.23
CA HIS A 81 7.66 15.15 -1.74
C HIS A 81 9.19 15.02 -1.76
N ILE A 82 9.78 14.45 -0.72
CA ILE A 82 11.23 14.19 -0.64
C ILE A 82 11.62 13.14 -1.68
N SER A 83 10.89 12.04 -1.76
CA SER A 83 11.19 10.97 -2.69
C SER A 83 11.05 11.41 -4.16
N SER A 84 10.06 12.25 -4.48
CA SER A 84 9.88 12.79 -5.83
C SER A 84 10.98 13.73 -6.29
N LYS A 85 11.74 14.35 -5.37
CA LYS A 85 12.85 15.25 -5.66
C LYS A 85 14.24 14.62 -5.49
N SER A 86 14.32 13.43 -4.95
CA SER A 86 15.59 12.73 -4.75
C SER A 86 15.96 11.96 -6.03
N THR A 87 17.25 11.73 -6.22
CA THR A 87 17.78 10.91 -7.31
C THR A 87 17.91 9.44 -6.90
N THR A 88 16.99 8.91 -6.11
CA THR A 88 16.92 7.50 -5.73
C THR A 88 15.98 6.74 -6.66
N TYR A 89 16.14 5.43 -6.76
CA TYR A 89 15.21 4.59 -7.54
C TYR A 89 13.77 4.63 -7.03
N SER A 90 13.58 4.81 -5.73
CA SER A 90 12.24 5.02 -5.15
C SER A 90 11.62 6.33 -5.63
N ALA A 91 12.41 7.40 -5.74
CA ALA A 91 11.94 8.68 -6.29
C ALA A 91 11.58 8.56 -7.77
N VAL A 92 12.41 7.86 -8.56
CA VAL A 92 12.11 7.57 -9.98
C VAL A 92 10.78 6.82 -10.07
N ARG A 93 10.60 5.76 -9.25
CA ARG A 93 9.37 4.98 -9.21
C ARG A 93 8.15 5.83 -8.90
N ASN A 94 8.20 6.62 -7.85
CA ASN A 94 7.08 7.47 -7.43
C ASN A 94 6.77 8.56 -8.47
N ALA A 95 7.79 9.19 -9.06
CA ALA A 95 7.59 10.16 -10.12
C ALA A 95 6.94 9.55 -11.37
N LEU A 96 7.32 8.32 -11.73
CA LEU A 96 6.71 7.60 -12.84
C LEU A 96 5.26 7.22 -12.57
N LEU A 97 4.92 6.74 -11.35
CA LEU A 97 3.54 6.43 -10.96
C LEU A 97 2.64 7.68 -10.96
N ASN A 98 3.20 8.85 -10.67
CA ASN A 98 2.48 10.13 -10.72
C ASN A 98 2.24 10.65 -12.14
N LEU A 99 2.86 10.05 -13.16
CA LEU A 99 2.55 10.36 -14.55
C LEU A 99 1.18 9.79 -14.92
N GLY A 100 0.28 10.67 -15.32
CA GLY A 100 -1.04 10.25 -15.79
C GLY A 100 -0.95 9.28 -16.97
N GLY A 101 -1.21 7.99 -16.71
CA GLY A 101 -1.12 6.95 -17.73
C GLY A 101 -0.19 5.79 -17.40
N VAL A 102 0.70 5.92 -16.42
CA VAL A 102 1.42 4.79 -15.82
C VAL A 102 0.52 4.12 -14.78
N GLU A 103 0.31 2.83 -14.90
CA GLU A 103 -0.48 2.05 -13.95
C GLU A 103 0.41 1.32 -12.96
N TYR A 104 1.51 0.73 -13.45
CA TYR A 104 2.48 0.02 -12.62
C TYR A 104 3.89 0.30 -13.12
N THR A 105 4.84 0.28 -12.20
CA THR A 105 6.26 0.39 -12.54
C THR A 105 7.11 -0.44 -11.59
N ASN A 106 8.16 -1.03 -12.14
CA ASN A 106 9.20 -1.71 -11.39
C ASN A 106 10.57 -1.24 -11.86
N ILE A 107 11.52 -1.12 -10.95
CA ILE A 107 12.88 -0.71 -11.25
C ILE A 107 13.84 -1.73 -10.65
N LYS A 108 14.64 -2.36 -11.50
CA LYS A 108 15.72 -3.26 -11.08
C LYS A 108 17.06 -2.65 -11.42
N SER A 109 17.88 -2.48 -10.41
CA SER A 109 19.20 -1.86 -10.56
C SER A 109 20.32 -2.84 -10.22
N THR A 110 21.38 -2.79 -11.00
CA THR A 110 22.63 -3.53 -10.81
C THR A 110 23.79 -2.66 -11.21
N ALA A 111 24.77 -2.45 -10.29
CA ALA A 111 26.08 -1.85 -10.58
C ALA A 111 26.10 -0.72 -11.65
N GLY A 112 25.35 0.37 -11.44
CA GLY A 112 25.34 1.53 -12.36
C GLY A 112 24.39 1.40 -13.55
N LYS A 113 23.66 0.31 -13.65
CA LYS A 113 22.62 0.08 -14.67
C LYS A 113 21.26 -0.10 -14.00
N ALA A 114 20.20 0.28 -14.68
CA ALA A 114 18.84 0.03 -14.22
C ALA A 114 17.89 -0.30 -15.38
N ASN A 115 17.01 -1.25 -15.14
CA ASN A 115 15.89 -1.55 -16.02
C ASN A 115 14.63 -0.98 -15.41
N ILE A 116 13.91 -0.15 -16.15
CA ILE A 116 12.63 0.41 -15.78
C ILE A 116 11.55 -0.29 -16.58
N TYR A 117 10.65 -0.97 -15.90
CA TYR A 117 9.50 -1.63 -16.50
C TYR A 117 8.24 -0.81 -16.23
N LEU A 118 7.48 -0.49 -17.27
CA LEU A 118 6.25 0.30 -17.18
C LEU A 118 5.06 -0.47 -17.73
N ILE A 119 3.97 -0.47 -16.99
CA ILE A 119 2.65 -0.86 -17.53
C ILE A 119 1.84 0.41 -17.69
N LEU A 120 1.47 0.70 -18.91
CA LEU A 120 0.76 1.90 -19.32
C LEU A 120 -0.71 1.60 -19.60
N LYS A 121 -1.55 2.65 -19.52
CA LYS A 121 -2.90 2.59 -20.06
C LYS A 121 -2.87 2.24 -21.54
N GLU A 122 -3.76 1.40 -21.98
CA GLU A 122 -3.82 0.93 -23.39
C GLU A 122 -3.95 2.08 -24.39
N THR A 123 -4.58 3.18 -24.00
CA THR A 123 -4.75 4.40 -24.83
C THR A 123 -3.43 5.08 -25.20
N LEU A 124 -2.35 4.78 -24.48
CA LEU A 124 -1.01 5.34 -24.74
C LEU A 124 -0.13 4.44 -25.61
N LEU A 125 -0.58 3.23 -25.88
CA LEU A 125 0.16 2.22 -26.65
C LEU A 125 -0.28 2.21 -28.11
N ASP A 126 0.60 1.73 -28.97
CA ASP A 126 0.27 1.42 -30.36
C ASP A 126 -0.66 0.20 -30.48
N ALA A 127 -1.14 -0.08 -31.68
CA ALA A 127 -2.05 -1.20 -31.94
C ALA A 127 -1.42 -2.56 -31.58
N SER A 128 -0.10 -2.69 -31.64
CA SER A 128 0.64 -3.90 -31.26
C SER A 128 0.96 -3.99 -29.77
N LYS A 129 0.66 -2.93 -29.01
CA LYS A 129 0.99 -2.76 -27.58
C LYS A 129 2.49 -2.90 -27.28
N SER A 130 3.33 -2.68 -28.28
CA SER A 130 4.79 -2.83 -28.20
C SER A 130 5.54 -1.49 -28.09
N ASN A 131 4.86 -0.37 -28.31
CA ASN A 131 5.48 0.96 -28.25
C ASN A 131 4.50 2.01 -27.74
N ILE A 132 5.04 3.15 -27.28
CA ILE A 132 4.26 4.30 -26.84
C ILE A 132 3.88 5.13 -28.06
N ASN A 133 2.58 5.35 -28.27
CA ASN A 133 2.07 6.08 -29.43
C ASN A 133 1.89 7.59 -29.18
N SER A 134 1.85 8.05 -27.92
CA SER A 134 1.63 9.46 -27.59
C SER A 134 2.96 10.22 -27.50
N PRO A 135 3.23 11.19 -28.42
CA PRO A 135 4.42 12.05 -28.33
C PRO A 135 4.43 12.92 -27.08
N GLU A 136 3.27 13.41 -26.65
CA GLU A 136 3.13 14.21 -25.45
C GLU A 136 3.48 13.44 -24.19
N PHE A 137 3.05 12.16 -24.12
CA PHE A 137 3.40 11.30 -23.01
C PHE A 137 4.89 10.95 -23.02
N LYS A 138 5.49 10.69 -24.20
CA LYS A 138 6.93 10.47 -24.33
C LYS A 138 7.73 11.66 -23.82
N ALA A 139 7.31 12.89 -24.14
CA ALA A 139 7.97 14.10 -23.67
C ALA A 139 7.93 14.25 -22.14
N LYS A 140 6.76 14.03 -21.53
CA LYS A 140 6.61 14.05 -20.07
C LYS A 140 7.41 12.93 -19.39
N LEU A 141 7.41 11.75 -19.97
CA LEU A 141 8.18 10.61 -19.48
C LEU A 141 9.68 10.90 -19.53
N TRP A 142 10.16 11.46 -20.65
CA TRP A 142 11.55 11.88 -20.77
C TRP A 142 11.94 12.91 -19.72
N GLU A 143 11.13 13.96 -19.53
CA GLU A 143 11.35 15.01 -18.55
C GLU A 143 11.43 14.43 -17.13
N THR A 144 10.51 13.53 -16.78
CA THR A 144 10.49 12.86 -15.48
C THR A 144 11.77 12.04 -15.27
N LEU A 145 12.18 11.24 -16.25
CA LEU A 145 13.40 10.46 -16.18
C LEU A 145 14.65 11.36 -16.09
N TYR A 146 14.66 12.48 -16.83
CA TYR A 146 15.76 13.45 -16.79
C TYR A 146 15.94 14.09 -15.41
N LEU A 147 14.83 14.44 -14.75
CA LEU A 147 14.83 15.09 -13.44
C LEU A 147 15.12 14.14 -12.27
N THR A 148 14.78 12.86 -12.42
CA THR A 148 14.79 11.93 -11.28
C THR A 148 15.85 10.83 -11.37
N THR A 149 16.32 10.49 -12.58
CA THR A 149 17.32 9.40 -12.71
C THR A 149 18.66 9.80 -12.10
N PRO A 150 19.25 8.96 -11.23
CA PRO A 150 20.55 9.23 -10.63
C PRO A 150 21.64 9.44 -11.68
N SER A 151 22.52 10.44 -11.46
CA SER A 151 23.64 10.71 -12.35
C SER A 151 24.54 9.47 -12.49
N GLY A 152 24.95 9.16 -13.72
CA GLY A 152 25.80 8.01 -14.00
C GLY A 152 25.06 6.68 -14.13
N THR A 153 23.73 6.64 -13.94
CA THR A 153 22.94 5.44 -14.19
C THR A 153 22.65 5.27 -15.69
N LEU A 154 23.01 4.12 -16.24
CA LEU A 154 22.61 3.71 -17.58
C LEU A 154 21.24 3.01 -17.49
N LEU A 155 20.24 3.58 -18.17
CA LEU A 155 18.94 2.92 -18.31
C LEU A 155 18.97 1.96 -19.49
N GLU A 156 18.62 0.69 -19.25
CA GLU A 156 18.52 -0.36 -20.26
C GLU A 156 17.04 -0.68 -20.53
N GLY A 157 16.71 -1.00 -21.78
CA GLY A 157 15.35 -1.32 -22.18
C GLY A 157 15.18 -1.36 -23.71
N ASP A 158 13.97 -1.72 -24.14
CA ASP A 158 13.64 -1.95 -25.56
C ASP A 158 13.11 -0.70 -26.26
N ILE A 159 12.61 0.28 -25.49
CA ILE A 159 12.03 1.52 -26.01
C ILE A 159 12.94 2.69 -25.66
N GLU A 160 13.36 3.43 -26.67
CA GLU A 160 14.16 4.62 -26.54
C GLU A 160 13.27 5.87 -26.48
N ILE A 161 13.52 6.71 -25.48
CA ILE A 161 12.81 7.97 -25.23
C ILE A 161 13.82 9.11 -25.33
N ASP A 162 13.68 9.94 -26.34
CA ASP A 162 14.60 11.03 -26.65
C ASP A 162 14.03 12.37 -26.21
N GLY A 163 14.92 13.27 -25.78
CA GLY A 163 14.58 14.67 -25.52
C GLY A 163 15.80 15.56 -25.48
N LEU A 164 15.56 16.86 -25.30
CA LEU A 164 16.61 17.87 -25.21
C LEU A 164 16.69 18.39 -23.77
N ASN A 165 17.91 18.43 -23.22
CA ASN A 165 18.13 19.04 -21.91
C ASN A 165 18.05 20.58 -22.00
N SER A 166 18.17 21.26 -20.86
CA SER A 166 18.14 22.75 -20.77
C SER A 166 19.23 23.45 -21.59
N THR A 167 20.29 22.73 -21.99
CA THR A 167 21.38 23.24 -22.82
C THR A 167 21.22 22.91 -24.29
N GLY A 168 20.09 22.26 -24.68
CA GLY A 168 19.82 21.90 -26.07
C GLY A 168 20.53 20.60 -26.52
N GLN A 169 21.19 19.88 -25.62
CA GLN A 169 21.83 18.60 -25.93
C GLN A 169 20.80 17.47 -25.90
N ARG A 170 20.86 16.60 -26.91
CA ARG A 170 20.01 15.39 -26.96
C ARG A 170 20.47 14.39 -25.92
N LYS A 171 19.52 13.86 -25.17
CA LYS A 171 19.72 12.79 -24.20
C LYS A 171 18.62 11.73 -24.37
N SER A 172 19.04 10.47 -24.43
CA SER A 172 18.13 9.34 -24.59
C SER A 172 18.08 8.52 -23.30
N TYR A 173 16.91 7.99 -22.99
CA TYR A 173 16.68 7.00 -21.95
C TYR A 173 16.02 5.77 -22.53
N LYS A 174 16.34 4.60 -21.98
CA LYS A 174 15.73 3.35 -22.40
C LYS A 174 14.85 2.81 -21.27
N ILE A 175 13.70 2.29 -21.66
CA ILE A 175 12.73 1.65 -20.76
C ILE A 175 12.17 0.39 -21.43
N SER A 176 11.50 -0.47 -20.68
CA SER A 176 10.77 -1.62 -21.23
C SER A 176 9.30 -1.56 -20.82
N LEU A 177 8.41 -2.07 -21.66
CA LEU A 177 7.03 -2.27 -21.28
C LEU A 177 6.88 -3.56 -20.46
N GLY A 178 6.11 -3.47 -19.39
CA GLY A 178 5.74 -4.61 -18.57
C GLY A 178 4.56 -5.37 -19.14
N LYS A 179 4.33 -6.57 -18.58
CA LYS A 179 3.30 -7.51 -19.01
C LYS A 179 2.26 -7.69 -17.91
N ARG A 180 1.00 -7.79 -18.32
CA ARG A 180 -0.08 -8.19 -17.42
C ARG A 180 -0.29 -9.70 -17.56
N LYS A 181 -0.37 -10.39 -16.43
CA LYS A 181 -0.78 -11.79 -16.37
C LYS A 181 -1.98 -11.94 -15.47
N TYR A 182 -2.92 -12.73 -15.90
CA TYR A 182 -4.21 -12.91 -15.25
C TYR A 182 -4.21 -14.23 -14.49
N VAL A 183 -4.48 -14.15 -13.18
CA VAL A 183 -4.45 -15.30 -12.27
C VAL A 183 -5.84 -15.87 -12.10
N TYR A 184 -6.00 -17.16 -12.40
CA TYR A 184 -7.20 -17.94 -12.21
C TYR A 184 -6.94 -18.99 -11.14
N MET A 185 -7.80 -19.07 -10.14
CA MET A 185 -7.63 -19.99 -9.01
C MET A 185 -8.85 -20.87 -8.81
N LYS A 186 -8.62 -22.16 -8.58
CA LYS A 186 -9.61 -23.14 -8.12
C LYS A 186 -9.25 -23.59 -6.72
N VAL A 187 -10.17 -23.44 -5.79
CA VAL A 187 -10.01 -23.89 -4.41
C VAL A 187 -11.01 -25.00 -4.17
N LYS A 188 -10.52 -26.20 -3.89
CA LYS A 188 -11.34 -27.33 -3.46
C LYS A 188 -11.12 -27.59 -1.99
N TYR A 189 -12.17 -27.74 -1.21
CA TYR A 189 -12.05 -28.01 0.21
C TYR A 189 -13.08 -29.03 0.69
N LYS A 190 -12.73 -29.77 1.76
CA LYS A 190 -13.64 -30.70 2.47
C LYS A 190 -14.02 -30.09 3.81
N LEU A 191 -15.29 -30.29 4.18
CA LEU A 191 -15.85 -29.82 5.44
C LEU A 191 -15.74 -30.87 6.54
N ASP A 192 -15.53 -30.40 7.77
CA ASP A 192 -15.71 -31.24 8.98
C ASP A 192 -17.14 -31.19 9.48
N LEU A 193 -18.05 -31.89 8.78
CA LEU A 193 -19.47 -31.90 9.06
C LEU A 193 -19.84 -32.46 10.46
N LYS A 194 -18.88 -33.07 11.16
CA LYS A 194 -19.15 -33.66 12.50
C LYS A 194 -19.03 -32.62 13.63
N ASN A 195 -18.20 -31.63 13.46
CA ASN A 195 -17.79 -30.75 14.57
C ASN A 195 -18.20 -29.28 14.40
N TYR A 196 -18.62 -28.85 13.18
CA TYR A 196 -18.89 -27.47 12.90
C TYR A 196 -20.19 -27.25 12.13
N LEU A 197 -20.92 -26.18 12.50
CA LEU A 197 -22.02 -25.63 11.70
C LEU A 197 -21.44 -24.62 10.69
N TYR A 198 -21.75 -24.85 9.41
CA TYR A 198 -21.13 -24.08 8.31
C TYR A 198 -22.01 -22.94 7.84
N LEU A 199 -21.52 -21.71 8.03
CA LEU A 199 -22.11 -20.53 7.44
C LEU A 199 -21.00 -19.78 6.72
N ASN A 200 -21.15 -19.62 5.39
CA ASN A 200 -20.37 -18.69 4.56
C ASN A 200 -18.84 -18.93 4.49
N ILE A 201 -18.39 -20.19 4.39
CA ILE A 201 -16.95 -20.49 4.24
C ILE A 201 -16.41 -19.88 2.94
N ASP A 202 -17.16 -19.93 1.84
CA ASP A 202 -16.78 -19.32 0.56
C ASP A 202 -16.53 -17.82 0.68
N SER A 203 -17.42 -17.12 1.38
CA SER A 203 -17.23 -15.69 1.63
C SER A 203 -15.96 -15.42 2.44
N LYS A 204 -15.68 -16.21 3.47
CA LYS A 204 -14.45 -16.09 4.27
C LYS A 204 -13.19 -16.32 3.44
N ILE A 205 -13.20 -17.34 2.55
CA ILE A 205 -12.07 -17.61 1.65
C ILE A 205 -11.87 -16.41 0.72
N ARG A 206 -12.92 -15.87 0.12
CA ARG A 206 -12.84 -14.67 -0.75
C ARG A 206 -12.30 -13.46 -0.01
N ASP A 207 -12.75 -13.21 1.21
CA ASP A 207 -12.29 -12.10 2.05
C ASP A 207 -10.80 -12.24 2.42
N ILE A 208 -10.37 -13.46 2.79
CA ILE A 208 -8.96 -13.76 3.06
C ILE A 208 -8.11 -13.51 1.81
N TYR A 209 -8.51 -14.02 0.65
CA TYR A 209 -7.80 -13.85 -0.60
C TYR A 209 -7.74 -12.39 -1.05
N SER A 210 -8.84 -11.65 -0.96
CA SER A 210 -8.87 -10.22 -1.27
C SER A 210 -7.88 -9.44 -0.41
N ARG A 211 -7.76 -9.77 0.87
CA ARG A 211 -6.79 -9.15 1.78
C ARG A 211 -5.34 -9.52 1.45
N ILE A 212 -5.06 -10.79 1.13
CA ILE A 212 -3.72 -11.23 0.72
C ILE A 212 -3.29 -10.52 -0.56
N ILE A 213 -4.17 -10.49 -1.56
CA ILE A 213 -3.91 -9.83 -2.84
C ILE A 213 -3.61 -8.35 -2.63
N SER A 214 -4.43 -7.65 -1.84
CA SER A 214 -4.24 -6.22 -1.59
C SER A 214 -2.98 -5.89 -0.76
N ASN A 215 -2.46 -6.84 0.01
CA ASN A 215 -1.26 -6.60 0.81
C ASN A 215 0.02 -7.02 0.09
N ASN A 216 0.00 -8.12 -0.67
CA ASN A 216 1.22 -8.78 -1.13
C ASN A 216 1.41 -8.72 -2.66
N TYR A 217 0.35 -8.49 -3.46
CA TYR A 217 0.38 -8.69 -4.91
C TYR A 217 0.04 -7.43 -5.73
N LEU A 218 0.25 -6.24 -5.18
CA LEU A 218 -0.01 -4.98 -5.89
C LEU A 218 1.16 -4.51 -6.76
N ASP A 219 2.34 -5.09 -6.59
CA ASP A 219 3.55 -4.69 -7.29
C ASP A 219 3.95 -5.68 -8.40
N MET A 220 4.78 -5.20 -9.33
CA MET A 220 5.36 -6.02 -10.39
C MET A 220 6.51 -6.90 -9.87
N GLY A 221 6.72 -8.05 -10.52
CA GLY A 221 7.83 -8.96 -10.21
C GLY A 221 7.66 -9.78 -8.94
N ILE A 222 6.43 -9.88 -8.43
CA ILE A 222 6.11 -10.70 -7.25
C ILE A 222 5.69 -12.09 -7.70
N ASN A 223 6.41 -13.11 -7.24
CA ASN A 223 6.07 -14.51 -7.52
C ASN A 223 4.71 -14.87 -6.92
N PHE A 224 4.00 -15.76 -7.58
CA PHE A 224 2.85 -16.38 -6.95
C PHE A 224 3.33 -17.46 -5.97
N GLU A 225 3.11 -17.25 -4.69
CA GLU A 225 3.45 -18.20 -3.62
C GLU A 225 2.16 -18.86 -3.11
N TYR A 226 2.03 -20.15 -3.37
CA TYR A 226 0.83 -20.89 -3.01
C TYR A 226 0.58 -20.88 -1.50
N GLN A 227 1.64 -20.88 -0.68
CA GLN A 227 1.55 -20.86 0.77
C GLN A 227 0.86 -19.61 1.32
N ASP A 228 1.01 -18.48 0.63
CA ASP A 228 0.33 -17.23 1.00
C ASP A 228 -1.20 -17.40 1.03
N PHE A 229 -1.72 -18.20 0.11
CA PHE A 229 -3.16 -18.48 -0.01
C PHE A 229 -3.58 -19.70 0.79
N PHE A 230 -2.72 -20.70 0.91
CA PHE A 230 -3.03 -21.96 1.60
C PHE A 230 -3.06 -21.78 3.12
N ALA A 231 -2.01 -21.22 3.72
CA ALA A 231 -1.86 -21.17 5.16
C ALA A 231 -3.01 -20.43 5.88
N PRO A 232 -3.41 -19.20 5.46
CA PRO A 232 -4.48 -18.46 6.14
C PRO A 232 -5.86 -19.12 6.02
N VAL A 233 -6.13 -19.83 4.91
CA VAL A 233 -7.41 -20.55 4.73
C VAL A 233 -7.42 -21.86 5.48
N ASN A 234 -6.28 -22.56 5.57
CA ASN A 234 -6.17 -23.80 6.36
C ASN A 234 -6.41 -23.57 7.86
N GLU A 235 -6.24 -22.33 8.35
CA GLU A 235 -6.58 -21.93 9.72
C GLU A 235 -8.09 -21.73 9.94
N VAL A 236 -8.90 -21.68 8.87
CA VAL A 236 -10.35 -21.52 8.99
C VAL A 236 -10.94 -22.78 9.59
N LYS A 237 -11.51 -22.64 10.79
CA LYS A 237 -12.16 -23.76 11.49
C LYS A 237 -13.25 -24.39 10.61
N GLY A 238 -13.24 -25.71 10.52
CA GLY A 238 -14.22 -26.46 9.75
C GLY A 238 -13.74 -26.95 8.39
N ILE A 239 -12.56 -26.58 7.94
CA ILE A 239 -11.92 -27.13 6.75
C ILE A 239 -11.01 -28.30 7.16
N LYS A 240 -11.22 -29.47 6.57
CA LYS A 240 -10.40 -30.69 6.80
C LYS A 240 -9.29 -30.85 5.79
N PHE A 241 -9.57 -30.45 4.57
CA PHE A 241 -8.68 -30.62 3.42
C PHE A 241 -8.88 -29.44 2.49
N MET A 242 -7.80 -28.97 1.90
CA MET A 242 -7.85 -27.94 0.89
C MET A 242 -6.82 -28.21 -0.21
N GLU A 243 -7.22 -28.00 -1.44
CA GLU A 243 -6.36 -28.03 -2.62
C GLU A 243 -6.53 -26.69 -3.37
N ILE A 244 -5.42 -26.05 -3.69
CA ILE A 244 -5.41 -24.85 -4.51
C ILE A 244 -4.77 -25.19 -5.85
N SER A 245 -5.49 -24.87 -6.92
CA SER A 245 -5.00 -25.02 -8.29
C SER A 245 -4.97 -23.63 -8.93
N VAL A 246 -3.84 -23.28 -9.57
CA VAL A 246 -3.64 -21.96 -10.17
C VAL A 246 -3.27 -22.08 -11.64
N CYS A 247 -3.83 -21.19 -12.46
CA CYS A 247 -3.49 -21.01 -13.87
C CYS A 247 -3.20 -19.54 -14.12
N ILE A 248 -2.11 -19.23 -14.83
CA ILE A 248 -1.73 -17.88 -15.19
C ILE A 248 -1.75 -17.76 -16.72
N LYS A 249 -2.49 -16.78 -17.24
CA LYS A 249 -2.66 -16.53 -18.67
C LYS A 249 -2.19 -15.13 -19.03
N ASP A 250 -1.74 -14.95 -20.27
CA ASP A 250 -1.33 -13.64 -20.81
C ASP A 250 -2.54 -12.79 -21.26
N THR A 251 -3.68 -13.43 -21.48
CA THR A 251 -4.93 -12.77 -21.88
C THR A 251 -6.02 -12.99 -20.85
N ASP A 252 -6.86 -11.98 -20.64
CA ASP A 252 -8.05 -12.13 -19.81
C ASP A 252 -9.09 -12.99 -20.53
N THR A 253 -9.43 -14.12 -19.92
CA THR A 253 -10.57 -14.93 -20.31
C THR A 253 -11.75 -14.55 -19.42
N GLU A 254 -12.88 -14.19 -19.98
CA GLU A 254 -14.05 -13.70 -19.24
C GLU A 254 -14.57 -14.66 -18.15
N SER A 255 -14.23 -15.94 -18.22
CA SER A 255 -14.69 -16.93 -17.24
C SER A 255 -13.65 -18.02 -16.99
N ILE A 256 -13.48 -18.39 -15.71
CA ILE A 256 -12.65 -19.51 -15.30
C ILE A 256 -13.11 -20.86 -15.91
N ALA A 257 -14.40 -20.99 -16.25
CA ALA A 257 -14.97 -22.19 -16.88
C ALA A 257 -14.42 -22.44 -18.31
N LYS A 258 -13.85 -21.42 -18.96
CA LYS A 258 -13.21 -21.56 -20.29
C LYS A 258 -11.78 -22.13 -20.24
N ILE A 259 -11.23 -22.30 -19.02
CA ILE A 259 -9.85 -22.79 -18.84
C ILE A 259 -9.91 -24.30 -18.58
N GLY A 260 -9.16 -25.07 -19.36
CA GLY A 260 -9.06 -26.50 -19.18
C GLY A 260 -8.40 -26.91 -17.87
N ASP A 261 -8.85 -28.00 -17.25
CA ASP A 261 -8.29 -28.46 -15.98
C ASP A 261 -6.80 -28.80 -16.06
N SER A 262 -6.31 -29.22 -17.24
CA SER A 262 -4.89 -29.49 -17.50
C SER A 262 -3.99 -28.26 -17.39
N ASP A 263 -4.54 -27.06 -17.52
CA ASP A 263 -3.80 -25.79 -17.46
C ASP A 263 -3.51 -25.36 -16.02
N PHE A 264 -4.21 -25.96 -15.06
CA PHE A 264 -4.06 -25.63 -13.65
C PHE A 264 -2.92 -26.43 -12.99
N LYS A 265 -2.03 -25.71 -12.33
CA LYS A 265 -0.98 -26.28 -11.48
C LYS A 265 -1.45 -26.37 -10.05
N LYS A 266 -1.32 -27.56 -9.46
CA LYS A 266 -1.79 -27.82 -8.09
C LYS A 266 -0.69 -27.54 -7.07
N ASN A 267 -1.01 -26.79 -6.01
CA ASN A 267 -0.17 -26.57 -4.84
C ASN A 267 1.30 -26.22 -5.21
N GLN A 268 1.48 -25.31 -6.17
CA GLN A 268 2.78 -24.94 -6.68
C GLN A 268 2.96 -23.43 -6.74
N ASP A 269 4.18 -23.00 -6.40
CA ASP A 269 4.62 -21.64 -6.63
C ASP A 269 4.90 -21.41 -8.12
N ILE A 270 4.68 -20.18 -8.58
CA ILE A 270 4.96 -19.79 -9.96
C ILE A 270 5.86 -18.56 -9.96
N ALA A 271 7.07 -18.74 -10.49
CA ALA A 271 8.00 -17.65 -10.65
C ALA A 271 7.54 -16.68 -11.73
N ILE A 272 7.70 -15.39 -11.45
CA ILE A 272 7.31 -14.27 -12.32
C ILE A 272 8.54 -13.43 -12.61
N THR A 273 8.63 -12.92 -13.83
CA THR A 273 9.70 -12.01 -14.23
C THR A 273 9.45 -10.59 -13.72
N ASP A 274 10.52 -9.83 -13.51
CA ASP A 274 10.46 -8.46 -12.95
C ASP A 274 9.61 -7.48 -13.77
N ASP A 275 9.38 -7.78 -15.06
CA ASP A 275 8.54 -7.01 -15.98
C ASP A 275 7.04 -7.35 -15.89
N THR A 276 6.64 -8.23 -15.02
CA THR A 276 5.29 -8.80 -15.02
C THR A 276 4.51 -8.42 -13.75
N ILE A 277 3.24 -8.06 -13.90
CA ILE A 277 2.28 -7.96 -12.81
C ILE A 277 1.26 -9.08 -12.85
N LEU A 278 0.88 -9.60 -11.67
CA LEU A 278 -0.19 -10.56 -11.50
C LEU A 278 -1.50 -9.83 -11.19
N LEU A 279 -2.51 -10.02 -12.04
CA LEU A 279 -3.84 -9.44 -11.88
C LEU A 279 -4.83 -10.50 -11.40
N PHE A 280 -5.32 -10.30 -10.19
CA PHE A 280 -6.29 -11.17 -9.54
C PHE A 280 -7.71 -10.60 -9.67
N ASN A 281 -8.70 -11.49 -9.63
CA ASN A 281 -10.11 -11.13 -9.48
C ASN A 281 -10.80 -12.24 -8.68
N THR A 282 -11.15 -11.93 -7.44
CA THR A 282 -11.79 -12.89 -6.52
C THR A 282 -13.26 -13.17 -6.85
N THR A 283 -13.87 -12.41 -7.75
CA THR A 283 -15.25 -12.61 -8.20
C THR A 283 -15.30 -13.57 -9.41
N ASP A 284 -14.57 -13.22 -10.48
CA ASP A 284 -14.73 -13.90 -11.78
C ASP A 284 -13.65 -14.96 -12.05
N ARG A 285 -12.50 -14.85 -11.38
CA ARG A 285 -11.34 -15.73 -11.59
C ARG A 285 -11.02 -16.64 -10.39
N LEU A 286 -11.91 -16.68 -9.40
CA LEU A 286 -11.82 -17.57 -8.25
C LEU A 286 -13.03 -18.49 -8.20
N LEU A 287 -12.82 -19.78 -8.44
CA LEU A 287 -13.80 -20.83 -8.26
C LEU A 287 -13.54 -21.53 -6.92
N ILE A 288 -14.57 -21.64 -6.10
CA ILE A 288 -14.51 -22.33 -4.81
C ILE A 288 -15.51 -23.47 -4.84
N ASP A 289 -15.01 -24.70 -4.69
CA ASP A 289 -15.81 -25.94 -4.76
C ASP A 289 -15.68 -26.75 -3.47
N ILE A 290 -16.80 -27.30 -3.02
CA ILE A 290 -16.84 -28.25 -1.91
C ILE A 290 -16.59 -29.63 -2.49
N ASP A 291 -15.51 -30.28 -2.03
CA ASP A 291 -15.25 -31.68 -2.35
C ASP A 291 -16.12 -32.56 -1.48
N SER A 292 -17.08 -33.30 -2.11
CA SER A 292 -18.09 -34.10 -1.44
C SER A 292 -17.51 -35.39 -0.81
#